data_3cd32748eac428570dde1d54bfaaf7a9
#
_entry.id   3cd32748eac428570dde1d54bfaaf7a9
#
_cell.length_a   1.000
_cell.length_b   1.000
_cell.length_c   1.000
_cell.angle_alpha   90.00
_cell.angle_beta   90.00
_cell.angle_gamma   90.00
#
_symmetry.space_group_name_H-M   'P 1'
#
loop_
_entity.id
_entity.type
_entity.pdbx_description
1 polymer ?
#
loop_
_entity_poly.entity_id
_entity_poly.type
_entity_poly.pdbx_seq_one_letter_code
_entity_poly.pdbx_strand_id
1 'polypeptide(L)' 'MNNNNLKIKETFASALQNHQRKNFKVAESLYKEILKTKPNHFESVFYL' A
#
# COMPACT_ATOMS: atom_id res chain seq x y z
N MET A 1 -13.44 -7.95 15.23
CA MET A 1 -12.41 -6.94 14.97
C MET A 1 -11.62 -7.32 13.73
N ASN A 2 -11.40 -6.36 12.85
CA ASN A 2 -10.81 -6.64 11.56
C ASN A 2 -9.35 -6.21 11.51
N ASN A 3 -8.45 -7.15 11.76
CA ASN A 3 -7.00 -6.88 11.74
C ASN A 3 -6.50 -6.52 10.34
N ASN A 4 -7.25 -6.89 9.31
CA ASN A 4 -6.85 -6.60 7.93
C ASN A 4 -6.83 -5.10 7.65
N ASN A 5 -7.78 -4.36 8.22
CA ASN A 5 -7.82 -2.92 8.01
C ASN A 5 -6.62 -2.23 8.62
N LEU A 6 -6.19 -2.66 9.80
CA LEU A 6 -5.01 -2.09 10.43
C LEU A 6 -3.77 -2.42 9.62
N LYS A 7 -3.65 -3.67 9.18
CA LYS A 7 -2.50 -4.10 8.38
C LYS A 7 -2.41 -3.34 7.07
N ILE A 8 -3.55 -3.15 6.41
CA ILE A 8 -3.58 -2.39 5.16
C ILE A 8 -3.14 -0.95 5.40
N LYS A 9 -3.61 -0.36 6.49
CA LYS A 9 -3.23 1.00 6.86
C LYS A 9 -1.73 1.13 7.06
N GLU A 10 -1.15 0.18 7.79
CA GLU A 10 0.29 0.18 8.04
C GLU A 10 1.08 -0.04 6.75
N THR A 11 0.63 -0.96 5.92
CA THR A 11 1.29 -1.23 4.66
C THR A 11 1.23 -0.01 3.75
N PHE A 12 0.09 0.65 3.71
CA PHE A 12 -0.07 1.85 2.89
C PHE A 12 0.86 2.96 3.37
N ALA A 13 0.95 3.15 4.68
CA ALA A 13 1.85 4.16 5.25
C ALA A 13 3.30 3.86 4.87
N SER A 14 3.72 2.59 4.94
CA SER A 14 5.05 2.19 4.54
C SER A 14 5.28 2.45 3.05
N ALA A 15 4.27 2.16 2.23
CA ALA A 15 4.37 2.39 0.80
C ALA A 15 4.57 3.87 0.49
N LEU A 16 3.80 4.72 1.14
CA LEU A 16 3.93 6.17 0.96
C LEU A 16 5.31 6.66 1.39
N GLN A 17 5.80 6.15 2.51
CA GLN A 17 7.11 6.53 3.02
C GLN A 17 8.21 6.16 2.03
N ASN A 18 8.14 4.95 1.49
CA ASN A 18 9.11 4.50 0.49
C ASN A 18 8.97 5.31 -0.80
N HIS A 19 7.76 5.65 -1.17
CA HIS A 19 7.51 6.48 -2.34
C HIS A 19 8.19 7.86 -2.18
N GLN A 20 8.05 8.46 -1.01
CA GLN A 20 8.65 9.76 -0.72
C GLN A 20 10.17 9.70 -0.75
N ARG A 21 10.74 8.55 -0.41
CA ARG A 21 12.18 8.34 -0.45
C ARG A 21 12.66 7.91 -1.83
N LYS A 22 11.77 7.87 -2.80
CA LYS A 22 12.06 7.45 -4.17
C LYS A 22 12.42 5.98 -4.29
N ASN A 23 12.05 5.19 -3.29
CA ASN A 23 12.19 3.73 -3.34
C ASN A 23 10.97 3.15 -4.04
N PHE A 24 10.87 3.44 -5.34
CA PHE A 24 9.65 3.17 -6.08
C PHE A 24 9.34 1.68 -6.21
N LYS A 25 10.36 0.86 -6.35
CA LYS A 25 10.17 -0.58 -6.45
C LYS A 25 9.54 -1.15 -5.18
N VAL A 26 10.03 -0.73 -4.03
CA VAL A 26 9.50 -1.19 -2.76
C VAL A 26 8.07 -0.67 -2.59
N ALA A 27 7.85 0.61 -2.89
CA ALA A 27 6.52 1.19 -2.79
C ALA A 27 5.54 0.45 -3.70
N GLU A 28 5.95 0.16 -4.93
CA GLU A 28 5.10 -0.55 -5.88
C GLU A 28 4.71 -1.92 -5.34
N SER A 29 5.67 -2.65 -4.79
CA SER A 29 5.41 -3.97 -4.22
C SER A 29 4.39 -3.89 -3.10
N LEU A 30 4.52 -2.87 -2.24
CA LEU A 30 3.61 -2.70 -1.12
C LEU A 30 2.20 -2.34 -1.60
N TYR A 31 2.10 -1.47 -2.61
CA TYR A 31 0.80 -1.12 -3.17
C TYR A 31 0.12 -2.33 -3.81
N LYS A 32 0.89 -3.13 -4.52
CA LYS A 32 0.36 -4.35 -5.14
C LYS A 32 -0.14 -5.32 -4.10
N GLU A 33 0.56 -5.42 -2.98
CA GLU A 33 0.13 -6.28 -1.89
C GLU A 33 -1.19 -5.82 -1.31
N ILE A 34 -1.37 -4.51 -1.15
CA ILE A 34 -2.63 -3.96 -0.68
C ILE A 34 -3.75 -4.30 -1.65
N LEU A 35 -3.52 -4.10 -2.93
CA LEU A 35 -4.53 -4.38 -3.96
C LEU A 35 -4.87 -5.86 -4.04
N LYS A 36 -3.91 -6.73 -3.75
CA LYS A 36 -4.15 -8.15 -3.71
C LYS A 36 -5.11 -8.52 -2.59
N THR A 37 -4.97 -7.85 -1.45
CA THR A 37 -5.84 -8.10 -0.30
C THR A 37 -7.15 -7.35 -0.42
N LYS A 38 -7.11 -6.15 -0.96
CA LYS A 38 -8.28 -5.29 -1.09
C LYS A 38 -8.27 -4.60 -2.46
N PRO A 39 -8.82 -5.26 -3.48
CA PRO A 39 -8.75 -4.74 -4.86
C PRO A 39 -9.39 -3.37 -5.06
N ASN A 40 -10.26 -2.96 -4.15
CA ASN A 40 -10.96 -1.68 -4.25
C ASN A 40 -10.23 -0.53 -3.53
N HIS A 41 -8.96 -0.73 -3.21
CA HIS A 41 -8.20 0.33 -2.55
C HIS A 41 -7.72 1.34 -3.61
N PHE A 42 -8.57 2.30 -3.89
CA PHE A 42 -8.35 3.26 -4.98
C PHE A 42 -7.08 4.07 -4.81
N GLU A 43 -6.73 4.39 -3.58
CA GLU A 43 -5.53 5.18 -3.33
C GLU A 43 -4.27 4.44 -3.80
N SER A 44 -4.20 3.14 -3.57
CA SER A 44 -3.08 2.34 -4.04
C SER A 44 -3.02 2.28 -5.56
N VAL A 45 -4.17 2.17 -6.21
CA VAL A 45 -4.23 2.20 -7.67
C VAL A 45 -3.70 3.53 -8.19
N PHE A 46 -4.08 4.60 -7.54
CA PHE A 46 -3.69 5.94 -7.95
C PHE A 46 -2.17 6.12 -7.90
N TYR A 47 -1.52 5.56 -6.90
CA TYR A 47 -0.08 5.70 -6.73
C TYR A 47 0.73 4.71 -7.58
N LEU A 48 0.08 3.69 -8.10
CA LEU A 48 0.75 2.79 -9.04
C LEU A 48 0.89 3.46 -10.39
#